data_f49e4a57177277b679808376b6d84177
#
_entry.id   f49e4a57177277b679808376b6d84177
#
_cell.length_a   1.000
_cell.length_b   1.000
_cell.length_c   1.000
_cell.angle_alpha   90.00
_cell.angle_beta   90.00
_cell.angle_gamma   90.00
#
_symmetry.space_group_name_H-M   'P 1'
#
loop_
_entity.id
_entity.type
_entity.pdbx_description
1 polymer ?
#
loop_
_entity_poly.entity_id
_entity_poly.type
_entity_poly.pdbx_seq_one_letter_code
_entity_poly.pdbx_strand_id
1 'polypeptide(L)' 'HELVERLKELGFDAERVPLSGRSGGSFSGDLIVEGKIAEVKGRGDGFKSLYKWLEDRDILFIRADRKEWLVIQRLKDWK' A
#
# COMPACT_ATOMS: atom_id res chain seq x y z
N HIS A 1 11.37 -2.09 9.50
CA HIS A 1 9.97 -1.84 9.15
C HIS A 1 9.32 -3.13 8.68
N GLU A 2 8.28 -3.53 9.37
CA GLU A 2 7.64 -4.81 9.12
C GLU A 2 7.18 -5.00 7.69
N LEU A 3 6.55 -4.00 7.12
CA LEU A 3 6.05 -4.10 5.75
C LEU A 3 7.19 -4.18 4.73
N VAL A 4 8.26 -3.43 4.95
CA VAL A 4 9.41 -3.50 4.04
C VAL A 4 9.98 -4.91 4.01
N GLU A 5 10.13 -5.52 5.19
CA GLU A 5 10.65 -6.88 5.27
C GLU A 5 9.73 -7.86 4.57
N ARG A 6 8.43 -7.72 4.76
CA ARG A 6 7.47 -8.60 4.11
C ARG A 6 7.51 -8.46 2.59
N LEU A 7 7.63 -7.23 2.11
CA LEU A 7 7.71 -7.00 0.67
C LEU A 7 8.96 -7.64 0.09
N LYS A 8 10.08 -7.54 0.80
CA LYS A 8 11.32 -8.17 0.35
C LYS A 8 11.18 -9.68 0.31
N GLU A 9 10.52 -10.27 1.30
CA GLU A 9 10.27 -11.70 1.33
C GLU A 9 9.48 -12.16 0.12
N LEU A 10 8.57 -11.31 -0.34
CA LEU A 10 7.74 -11.61 -1.51
C LEU A 10 8.45 -11.33 -2.83
N GLY A 11 9.67 -10.82 -2.76
CA GLY A 11 10.45 -10.58 -3.96
C GLY A 11 10.39 -9.17 -4.52
N PHE A 12 9.80 -8.24 -3.78
CA PHE A 12 9.72 -6.85 -4.23
C PHE A 12 10.93 -6.05 -3.77
N ASP A 13 11.32 -5.09 -4.59
CA ASP A 13 12.33 -4.11 -4.22
C ASP A 13 11.65 -3.02 -3.41
N ALA A 14 11.98 -2.93 -2.12
CA ALA A 14 11.30 -2.01 -1.23
C ALA A 14 12.29 -1.39 -0.26
N GLU A 15 12.08 -0.09 0.03
CA GLU A 15 12.91 0.60 1.01
C GLU A 15 12.11 1.76 1.63
N ARG A 16 12.55 2.17 2.80
CA ARG A 16 11.95 3.32 3.47
C ARG A 16 12.42 4.60 2.80
N VAL A 17 11.53 5.60 2.78
CA VAL A 17 11.90 6.92 2.29
C VAL A 17 12.90 7.54 3.28
N PRO A 18 14.04 8.03 2.80
CA PRO A 18 15.03 8.63 3.70
C PRO A 18 14.47 9.86 4.41
N LEU A 19 14.66 9.89 5.74
CA LEU A 19 14.18 11.01 6.54
C LEU A 19 14.89 12.30 6.20
N SER A 20 16.16 12.22 5.86
CA SER A 20 16.95 13.40 5.58
C SER A 20 16.50 14.15 4.35
N GLY A 21 15.75 13.49 3.47
CA GLY A 21 15.31 14.12 2.23
C GLY A 21 13.91 14.70 2.28
N ARG A 22 13.21 14.52 3.38
CA ARG A 22 11.80 14.87 3.41
C ARG A 22 11.49 16.34 3.25
N SER A 23 12.42 17.19 3.63
CA SER A 23 12.20 18.63 3.52
C SER A 23 12.15 19.08 2.06
N GLY A 24 12.69 18.29 1.19
CA GLY A 24 12.70 18.63 -0.23
C GLY A 24 11.40 18.33 -0.93
N GLY A 25 10.51 17.60 -0.30
CA GLY A 25 9.20 17.36 -0.87
C GLY A 25 9.12 16.36 -2.01
N SER A 26 10.25 15.84 -2.46
CA SER A 26 10.25 14.87 -3.57
C SER A 26 9.70 13.51 -3.15
N PHE A 27 9.88 13.17 -1.89
CA PHE A 27 9.44 11.88 -1.35
C PHE A 27 8.49 12.16 -0.20
N SER A 28 7.20 12.17 -0.50
CA SER A 28 6.20 12.45 0.51
C SER A 28 5.55 11.19 1.09
N GLY A 29 5.81 10.03 0.50
CA GLY A 29 5.26 8.79 1.00
C GLY A 29 6.13 8.15 2.05
N ASP A 30 5.72 6.97 2.48
CA ASP A 30 6.43 6.21 3.51
C ASP A 30 7.48 5.27 2.96
N LEU A 31 7.22 4.69 1.81
CA LEU A 31 8.08 3.67 1.20
C LEU A 31 8.25 3.93 -0.28
N ILE A 32 9.31 3.33 -0.82
CA ILE A 32 9.47 3.22 -2.26
C ILE A 32 9.44 1.73 -2.58
N VAL A 33 8.51 1.33 -3.42
CA VAL A 33 8.34 -0.08 -3.79
C VAL A 33 8.38 -0.18 -5.30
N GLU A 34 9.32 -0.95 -5.82
CA GLU A 34 9.52 -1.10 -7.25
C GLU A 34 9.61 0.26 -7.94
N GLY A 35 10.33 1.19 -7.31
CA GLY A 35 10.51 2.53 -7.84
C GLY A 35 9.34 3.46 -7.67
N LYS A 36 8.26 3.01 -7.05
CA LYS A 36 7.05 3.82 -6.88
C LYS A 36 6.89 4.25 -5.42
N ILE A 37 6.41 5.45 -5.24
CA ILE A 37 6.21 6.00 -3.90
C ILE A 37 4.91 5.46 -3.33
N ALA A 38 5.01 4.91 -2.13
CA ALA A 38 3.86 4.28 -1.47
C ALA A 38 3.59 4.94 -0.14
N GLU A 39 2.32 4.98 0.21
CA GLU A 39 1.87 5.48 1.50
C GLU A 39 1.33 4.31 2.31
N VAL A 40 1.66 4.26 3.59
CA VAL A 40 1.21 3.19 4.48
C VAL A 40 0.25 3.78 5.49
N LYS A 41 -0.93 3.20 5.60
CA LYS A 41 -1.93 3.62 6.57
C LYS A 41 -2.41 2.40 7.36
N GLY A 42 -2.25 2.46 8.67
CA GLY A 42 -2.78 1.46 9.56
C GLY A 42 -3.86 2.07 10.43
N ARG A 43 -4.97 1.38 10.58
CA ARG A 43 -6.08 1.84 11.43
C ARG A 43 -6.60 0.65 12.21
N GLY A 44 -6.89 0.85 13.47
CA GLY A 44 -7.42 -0.22 14.30
C GLY A 44 -8.64 -0.86 13.68
N ASP A 45 -9.68 -0.05 13.43
CA ASP A 45 -10.91 -0.52 12.80
C ASP A 45 -11.26 0.24 11.53
N GLY A 46 -10.38 1.12 11.09
CA GLY A 46 -10.72 2.06 10.03
C GLY A 46 -10.98 1.43 8.67
N PHE A 47 -10.53 0.21 8.46
CA PHE A 47 -10.68 -0.44 7.16
C PHE A 47 -11.55 -1.68 7.24
N LYS A 48 -12.37 -1.77 8.25
CA LYS A 48 -13.20 -2.95 8.49
C LYS A 48 -14.05 -3.34 7.29
N SER A 49 -14.67 -2.36 6.65
CA SER A 49 -15.53 -2.64 5.50
C SER A 49 -14.75 -3.22 4.33
N LEU A 50 -13.54 -2.72 4.10
CA LEU A 50 -12.72 -3.22 3.00
C LEU A 50 -12.40 -4.70 3.20
N TYR A 51 -12.00 -5.06 4.42
CA TYR A 51 -11.71 -6.46 4.73
C TYR A 51 -12.95 -7.32 4.58
N LYS A 52 -14.09 -6.81 5.02
CA LYS A 52 -15.33 -7.57 4.91
C LYS A 52 -15.73 -7.81 3.45
N TRP A 53 -15.65 -6.78 2.63
CA TRP A 53 -16.01 -6.89 1.23
C TRP A 53 -15.06 -7.83 0.48
N LEU A 54 -13.81 -7.88 0.89
CA LEU A 54 -12.81 -8.74 0.24
C LEU A 54 -12.86 -10.19 0.75
N GLU A 55 -13.50 -10.44 1.87
CA GLU A 55 -13.40 -11.67 2.64
C GLU A 55 -13.47 -12.97 1.81
N ASP A 56 -14.47 -13.08 0.95
CA ASP A 56 -14.67 -14.28 0.13
C ASP A 56 -14.31 -14.04 -1.33
N ARG A 57 -13.55 -12.99 -1.60
CA ARG A 57 -13.17 -12.61 -2.96
C ARG A 57 -11.66 -12.50 -3.04
N ASP A 58 -11.15 -12.56 -4.25
CA ASP A 58 -9.70 -12.41 -4.47
C ASP A 58 -9.32 -10.95 -4.69
N ILE A 59 -10.20 -10.18 -5.29
CA ILE A 59 -9.93 -8.80 -5.67
C ILE A 59 -11.16 -7.96 -5.39
N LEU A 60 -10.93 -6.75 -4.91
CA LEU A 60 -11.97 -5.78 -4.67
C LEU A 60 -11.67 -4.54 -5.50
N PHE A 61 -12.63 -4.10 -6.30
CA PHE A 61 -12.52 -2.83 -7.01
C PHE A 61 -13.44 -1.83 -6.34
N ILE A 62 -12.95 -0.63 -6.11
CA ILE A 62 -13.77 0.42 -5.53
C ILE A 62 -13.60 1.71 -6.34
N ARG A 63 -14.61 2.54 -6.28
CA ARG A 63 -14.57 3.84 -6.92
C ARG A 63 -15.60 4.77 -6.29
N ALA A 64 -15.18 6.00 -5.99
CA ALA A 64 -16.13 7.05 -5.68
C ALA A 64 -16.61 7.64 -7.01
N ASP A 65 -17.73 8.35 -6.98
CA ASP A 65 -18.27 8.94 -8.20
C ASP A 65 -17.24 9.79 -8.90
N ARG A 66 -17.05 9.54 -10.19
CA ARG A 66 -16.17 10.32 -11.05
C ARG A 66 -14.70 10.27 -10.67
N LYS A 67 -14.34 9.31 -9.83
CA LYS A 67 -12.94 9.12 -9.45
C LYS A 67 -12.37 7.93 -10.20
N GLU A 68 -11.06 7.81 -10.15
CA GLU A 68 -10.40 6.66 -10.75
C GLU A 68 -10.71 5.40 -9.96
N TRP A 69 -10.79 4.28 -10.65
CA TRP A 69 -10.96 2.98 -9.99
C TRP A 69 -9.72 2.63 -9.19
N LEU A 70 -9.93 2.06 -8.03
CA LEU A 70 -8.85 1.53 -7.21
C LEU A 70 -9.02 0.03 -7.08
N VAL A 71 -7.91 -0.67 -6.96
CA VAL A 71 -7.94 -2.12 -6.77
C VAL A 71 -7.36 -2.44 -5.40
N ILE A 72 -7.98 -3.38 -4.70
CA ILE A 72 -7.55 -3.83 -3.39
C ILE A 72 -7.45 -5.35 -3.40
N GLN A 73 -6.33 -5.87 -2.97
CA GLN A 73 -6.14 -7.31 -2.88
C GLN A 73 -5.17 -7.59 -1.74
N ARG A 74 -5.06 -8.84 -1.36
CA ARG A 74 -4.14 -9.21 -0.28
C ARG A 74 -2.71 -9.09 -0.79
N LEU A 75 -1.83 -8.65 0.09
CA LEU A 75 -0.44 -8.44 -0.31
C LEU A 75 0.19 -9.71 -0.89
N LYS A 76 -0.14 -10.87 -0.33
CA LYS A 76 0.44 -12.12 -0.82
C LYS A 76 0.10 -12.41 -2.29
N ASP A 77 -0.97 -11.81 -2.80
CA ASP A 77 -1.43 -12.02 -4.17
C ASP A 77 -0.99 -10.92 -5.13
N TRP A 78 -0.35 -9.90 -4.62
CA TRP A 78 0.07 -8.77 -5.43
C TRP A 78 1.35 -9.09 -6.19
N LYS A 79 1.37 -8.71 -7.45
CA LYS A 79 2.52 -8.95 -8.30
C LYS A 79 2.93 -7.74 -9.10
#